data_abd645c652776e8d0904a16bce346df6
#
_entry.id   abd645c652776e8d0904a16bce346df6
#
_cell.length_a   1.000
_cell.length_b   1.000
_cell.length_c   1.000
_cell.angle_alpha   90.00
_cell.angle_beta   90.00
_cell.angle_gamma   90.00
#
_symmetry.space_group_name_H-M   'P 1'
#
loop_
_entity.id
_entity.type
_entity.pdbx_description
1 polymer ?
#
loop_
_entity_poly.entity_id
_entity_poly.type
_entity_poly.pdbx_seq_one_letter_code
_entity_poly.pdbx_strand_id
1 'polypeptide(L)'
;MTHVQLLTEQAASSQSLHKPLELYIFIDPLCTSAVDMQAIVRKLQVQYEQYFTCRFILSTKLASLNCLEEKTKGCMSGQDVDVKHPVLPSVAVKAAELQGKRAGLRFLTKLQECLMLKQKNLQSYNTLLEIAEQSQ
;
A
#
# COMPACT_ATOMS: atom_id res chain seq x y z
N MET A 1 -55.40 7.19 2.99
CA MET A 1 -54.04 6.83 2.55
C MET A 1 -54.16 6.14 1.20
N THR A 2 -53.60 6.75 0.20
CA THR A 2 -53.71 6.29 -1.18
C THR A 2 -52.67 5.15 -1.45
N HIS A 3 -53.07 4.21 -2.29
CA HIS A 3 -52.28 3.04 -2.67
C HIS A 3 -50.87 3.37 -3.14
N VAL A 4 -50.63 4.60 -3.63
CA VAL A 4 -49.36 5.13 -4.08
C VAL A 4 -48.36 5.40 -2.91
N GLN A 5 -48.85 5.80 -1.73
CA GLN A 5 -48.01 6.00 -0.55
C GLN A 5 -47.45 4.70 0.03
N LEU A 6 -48.22 3.62 -0.02
CA LEU A 6 -47.77 2.29 0.40
C LEU A 6 -46.66 1.73 -0.53
N LEU A 7 -46.70 2.02 -1.83
CA LEU A 7 -45.68 1.59 -2.78
C LEU A 7 -44.38 2.37 -2.64
N THR A 8 -44.46 3.65 -2.27
CA THR A 8 -43.25 4.47 -2.01
C THR A 8 -42.58 4.10 -0.69
N GLU A 9 -43.32 3.72 0.34
CA GLU A 9 -42.71 3.20 1.59
C GLU A 9 -42.07 1.81 1.41
N GLN A 10 -42.68 0.94 0.59
CA GLN A 10 -42.08 -0.36 0.27
C GLN A 10 -40.84 -0.23 -0.62
N ALA A 11 -40.78 0.74 -1.52
CA ALA A 11 -39.58 1.02 -2.32
C ALA A 11 -38.43 1.61 -1.47
N ALA A 12 -38.77 2.39 -0.44
CA ALA A 12 -37.78 2.93 0.50
C ALA A 12 -37.23 1.88 1.48
N SER A 13 -37.99 0.83 1.80
CA SER A 13 -37.56 -0.26 2.68
C SER A 13 -36.75 -1.36 1.99
N SER A 14 -36.73 -1.36 0.67
CA SER A 14 -35.94 -2.30 -0.15
C SER A 14 -34.56 -1.79 -0.57
N GLN A 15 -34.07 -0.67 0.00
CA GLN A 15 -32.64 -0.40 0.04
C GLN A 15 -32.02 -1.46 0.95
N SER A 16 -31.87 -2.67 0.37
CA SER A 16 -31.07 -3.72 0.96
C SER A 16 -29.74 -3.09 1.36
N LEU A 17 -29.43 -3.16 2.64
CA LEU A 17 -28.13 -2.88 3.22
C LEU A 17 -27.11 -3.80 2.54
N HIS A 18 -26.77 -3.55 1.28
CA HIS A 18 -25.63 -4.15 0.63
C HIS A 18 -24.40 -3.63 1.37
N LYS A 19 -23.99 -4.39 2.36
CA LYS A 19 -22.73 -4.18 3.03
C LYS A 19 -21.66 -4.25 1.94
N PRO A 20 -20.87 -3.18 1.73
CA PRO A 20 -19.87 -3.19 0.67
C PRO A 20 -18.88 -4.33 0.92
N LEU A 21 -18.51 -5.02 -0.14
CA LEU A 21 -17.47 -6.05 -0.09
C LEU A 21 -16.14 -5.44 0.33
N GLU A 22 -15.49 -6.01 1.34
CA GLU A 22 -14.12 -5.62 1.70
C GLU A 22 -13.10 -6.46 0.93
N LEU A 23 -12.26 -5.80 0.15
CA LEU A 23 -11.20 -6.42 -0.62
C LEU A 23 -9.84 -6.10 0.03
N TYR A 24 -9.12 -7.13 0.46
CA TYR A 24 -7.78 -7.02 1.03
C TYR A 24 -6.74 -7.44 -0.01
N ILE A 25 -5.84 -6.53 -0.36
CA ILE A 25 -4.80 -6.77 -1.38
C ILE A 25 -3.44 -6.71 -0.72
N PHE A 26 -2.72 -7.83 -0.76
CA PHE A 26 -1.34 -7.93 -0.27
C PHE A 26 -0.39 -7.46 -1.35
N ILE A 27 0.43 -6.46 -1.04
CA ILE A 27 1.39 -5.88 -1.97
C ILE A 27 2.79 -5.82 -1.35
N ASP A 28 3.79 -6.16 -2.16
CA ASP A 28 5.18 -5.87 -1.86
C ASP A 28 5.52 -4.51 -2.49
N PRO A 29 5.92 -3.49 -1.71
CA PRO A 29 6.19 -2.16 -2.24
C PRO A 29 7.34 -2.12 -3.26
N LEU A 30 8.19 -3.14 -3.29
CA LEU A 30 9.29 -3.30 -4.24
C LEU A 30 8.95 -4.20 -5.44
N CYS A 31 7.69 -4.57 -5.62
CA CYS A 31 7.24 -5.38 -6.74
C CYS A 31 6.67 -4.50 -7.87
N THR A 32 7.28 -4.54 -9.05
CA THR A 32 6.82 -3.74 -10.21
C THR A 32 5.41 -4.11 -10.66
N SER A 33 5.05 -5.40 -10.64
CA SER A 33 3.69 -5.85 -10.99
C SER A 33 2.61 -5.35 -10.00
N ALA A 34 3.00 -5.03 -8.75
CA ALA A 34 2.09 -4.45 -7.78
C ALA A 34 1.66 -3.03 -8.17
N VAL A 35 2.49 -2.29 -8.89
CA VAL A 35 2.19 -0.93 -9.38
C VAL A 35 1.01 -0.97 -10.34
N ASP A 36 1.08 -1.87 -11.33
CA ASP A 36 0.03 -2.02 -12.34
C ASP A 36 -1.28 -2.49 -11.70
N MET A 37 -1.21 -3.46 -10.79
CA MET A 37 -2.37 -3.96 -10.06
C MET A 37 -3.02 -2.85 -9.22
N GLN A 38 -2.26 -2.03 -8.52
CA GLN A 38 -2.78 -0.90 -7.75
C GLN A 38 -3.48 0.13 -8.64
N ALA A 39 -2.95 0.41 -9.83
CA ALA A 39 -3.57 1.32 -10.78
C ALA A 39 -4.94 0.80 -11.25
N ILE A 40 -5.05 -0.49 -11.53
CA ILE A 40 -6.31 -1.15 -11.90
C ILE A 40 -7.32 -1.08 -10.75
N VAL A 41 -6.91 -1.45 -9.54
CA VAL A 41 -7.77 -1.44 -8.35
C VAL A 41 -8.30 -0.04 -8.05
N ARG A 42 -7.46 0.99 -8.17
CA ARG A 42 -7.89 2.39 -7.97
C ARG A 42 -8.95 2.81 -8.99
N LYS A 43 -8.81 2.42 -10.25
CA LYS A 43 -9.83 2.68 -11.28
C LYS A 43 -11.15 1.99 -10.92
N LEU A 44 -11.10 0.73 -10.50
CA LEU A 44 -12.28 -0.01 -10.07
C LEU A 44 -12.93 0.60 -8.83
N GLN A 45 -12.15 1.08 -7.85
CA GLN A 45 -12.68 1.77 -6.69
C GLN A 45 -13.47 3.04 -7.06
N VAL A 46 -12.95 3.85 -7.97
CA VAL A 46 -13.65 5.05 -8.44
C VAL A 46 -14.96 4.70 -9.16
N GLN A 47 -14.95 3.62 -9.96
CA GLN A 47 -16.10 3.22 -10.77
C GLN A 47 -17.18 2.50 -9.94
N TYR A 48 -16.79 1.76 -8.90
CA TYR A 48 -17.65 0.86 -8.13
C TYR A 48 -17.59 1.12 -6.62
N GLU A 49 -17.35 2.37 -6.20
CA GLU A 49 -17.17 2.77 -4.81
C GLU A 49 -18.28 2.28 -3.88
N GLN A 50 -19.52 2.24 -4.38
CA GLN A 50 -20.69 1.80 -3.62
C GLN A 50 -20.75 0.29 -3.35
N TYR A 51 -20.00 -0.53 -4.10
CA TYR A 51 -20.07 -2.00 -4.03
C TYR A 51 -18.94 -2.60 -3.23
N PHE A 52 -17.76 -1.97 -3.19
CA PHE A 52 -16.65 -2.52 -2.42
C PHE A 52 -15.69 -1.44 -1.90
N THR A 53 -15.02 -1.78 -0.81
CA THR A 53 -13.89 -1.02 -0.28
C THR A 53 -12.62 -1.84 -0.43
N CYS A 54 -11.50 -1.17 -0.71
CA CYS A 54 -10.22 -1.85 -0.87
C CYS A 54 -9.23 -1.40 0.20
N ARG A 55 -8.50 -2.37 0.77
CA ARG A 55 -7.41 -2.14 1.71
C ARG A 55 -6.14 -2.78 1.20
N PHE A 56 -5.09 -2.00 1.06
CA PHE A 56 -3.77 -2.51 0.74
C PHE A 56 -3.03 -2.90 2.02
N ILE A 57 -2.52 -4.14 2.04
CA ILE A 57 -1.71 -4.68 3.13
C ILE A 57 -0.30 -4.88 2.58
N LEU A 58 0.67 -4.21 3.22
CA LEU A 58 2.06 -4.36 2.84
C LEU A 58 2.56 -5.72 3.28
N SER A 59 3.22 -6.41 2.37
CA SER A 59 3.87 -7.70 2.61
C SER A 59 5.31 -7.67 2.09
N THR A 60 6.16 -8.51 2.65
CA THR A 60 7.54 -8.69 2.20
C THR A 60 7.75 -10.16 1.86
N LYS A 61 8.43 -10.44 0.77
CA LYS A 61 8.69 -11.82 0.34
C LYS A 61 9.54 -12.54 1.40
N LEU A 62 9.18 -13.77 1.73
CA LEU A 62 9.91 -14.60 2.70
C LEU A 62 11.39 -14.79 2.30
N ALA A 63 11.67 -14.95 1.01
CA ALA A 63 13.03 -15.02 0.48
C ALA A 63 13.88 -13.78 0.83
N SER A 64 13.25 -12.59 0.90
CA SER A 64 13.92 -11.35 1.29
C SER A 64 14.23 -11.32 2.79
N LEU A 65 13.43 -11.99 3.62
CA LEU A 65 13.67 -12.12 5.06
C LEU A 65 14.81 -13.09 5.36
N ASN A 66 14.91 -14.20 4.64
CA ASN A 66 15.97 -15.19 4.83
C ASN A 66 17.36 -14.61 4.54
N CYS A 67 17.48 -13.68 3.59
CA CYS A 67 18.73 -12.96 3.33
C CYS A 67 19.20 -12.09 4.51
N LEU A 68 18.31 -11.72 5.46
CA LEU A 68 18.69 -10.99 6.67
C LEU A 68 19.37 -11.90 7.69
N GLU A 69 18.90 -13.13 7.88
CA GLU A 69 19.48 -14.08 8.85
C GLU A 69 20.91 -14.47 8.49
N GLU A 70 21.21 -14.62 7.20
CA GLU A 70 22.57 -14.96 6.75
C GLU A 70 23.58 -13.81 6.97
N LYS A 71 23.11 -12.55 6.85
CA LYS A 71 23.97 -11.36 6.99
C LYS A 71 24.19 -10.94 8.45
N THR A 72 23.24 -11.20 9.34
CA THR A 72 23.38 -10.87 10.77
C THR A 72 24.39 -11.78 11.49
N LYS A 73 24.66 -12.97 10.94
CA LYS A 73 25.68 -13.89 11.49
C LYS A 73 27.13 -13.50 11.19
N GLY A 74 27.39 -12.52 10.33
CA GLY A 74 28.73 -12.16 9.86
C GLY A 74 29.21 -10.73 10.13
N CYS A 75 28.42 -9.82 10.70
CA CYS A 75 28.76 -8.41 10.76
C CYS A 75 28.95 -7.88 12.18
N MET A 76 30.13 -8.16 12.74
CA MET A 76 30.70 -7.44 13.89
C MET A 76 31.95 -6.66 13.40
N SER A 77 31.79 -5.69 12.53
CA SER A 77 32.82 -4.67 12.27
C SER A 77 32.17 -3.40 11.78
N GLY A 78 32.33 -2.34 12.59
CA GLY A 78 31.76 -1.03 12.35
C GLY A 78 32.37 -0.31 11.15
N GLN A 79 31.78 -0.52 10.01
CA GLN A 79 31.86 0.39 8.87
C GLN A 79 30.45 0.54 8.32
N ASP A 80 30.06 1.78 7.98
CA ASP A 80 28.80 2.10 7.30
C ASP A 80 28.67 1.37 5.95
N VAL A 81 28.43 0.07 6.03
CA VAL A 81 28.02 -0.71 4.88
C VAL A 81 26.55 -0.39 4.69
N ASP A 82 26.21 0.10 3.53
CA ASP A 82 24.84 0.33 3.05
C ASP A 82 24.06 -1.00 3.12
N VAL A 83 23.62 -1.33 4.34
CA VAL A 83 22.98 -2.62 4.66
C VAL A 83 21.62 -2.64 3.99
N LYS A 84 21.48 -3.50 3.00
CA LYS A 84 20.20 -3.68 2.32
C LYS A 84 19.22 -4.36 3.26
N HIS A 85 18.26 -3.60 3.74
CA HIS A 85 17.17 -4.10 4.58
C HIS A 85 15.89 -4.28 3.75
N PRO A 86 15.52 -5.51 3.38
CA PRO A 86 14.38 -5.77 2.50
C PRO A 86 13.03 -5.37 3.11
N VAL A 87 12.94 -5.28 4.44
CA VAL A 87 11.72 -4.86 5.14
C VAL A 87 11.60 -3.33 5.26
N LEU A 88 12.72 -2.62 5.14
CA LEU A 88 12.78 -1.19 5.40
C LEU A 88 11.80 -0.35 4.55
N PRO A 89 11.60 -0.62 3.25
CA PRO A 89 10.61 0.09 2.45
C PRO A 89 9.18 -0.04 2.98
N SER A 90 8.79 -1.23 3.43
CA SER A 90 7.46 -1.46 4.01
C SER A 90 7.29 -0.72 5.33
N VAL A 91 8.31 -0.71 6.17
CA VAL A 91 8.35 0.06 7.43
C VAL A 91 8.23 1.56 7.15
N ALA A 92 8.96 2.06 6.15
CA ALA A 92 8.92 3.47 5.77
C ALA A 92 7.52 3.91 5.28
N VAL A 93 6.85 3.09 4.48
CA VAL A 93 5.46 3.36 4.07
C VAL A 93 4.54 3.40 5.28
N LYS A 94 4.68 2.48 6.23
CA LYS A 94 3.87 2.47 7.47
C LYS A 94 4.17 3.68 8.36
N ALA A 95 5.42 4.10 8.46
CA ALA A 95 5.79 5.33 9.18
C ALA A 95 5.13 6.57 8.53
N ALA A 96 5.12 6.65 7.20
CA ALA A 96 4.43 7.73 6.49
C ALA A 96 2.90 7.70 6.71
N GLU A 97 2.30 6.51 6.82
CA GLU A 97 0.86 6.36 7.13
C GLU A 97 0.49 6.93 8.51
N LEU A 98 1.42 7.02 9.48
CA LEU A 98 1.18 7.65 10.78
C LEU A 98 0.90 9.16 10.65
N GLN A 99 1.38 9.81 9.59
CA GLN A 99 1.05 11.19 9.25
C GLN A 99 -0.29 11.33 8.52
N GLY A 100 -0.94 10.22 8.23
CA GLY A 100 -2.23 10.12 7.55
C GLY A 100 -2.18 9.24 6.31
N LYS A 101 -3.33 8.66 5.96
CA LYS A 101 -3.45 7.73 4.81
C LYS A 101 -2.97 8.35 3.48
N ARG A 102 -3.20 9.66 3.28
CA ARG A 102 -2.76 10.37 2.07
C ARG A 102 -1.24 10.49 2.01
N ALA A 103 -0.58 10.74 3.14
CA ALA A 103 0.87 10.82 3.23
C ALA A 103 1.51 9.47 2.91
N GLY A 104 1.02 8.38 3.51
CA GLY A 104 1.48 7.02 3.21
C GLY A 104 1.31 6.66 1.73
N LEU A 105 0.18 7.04 1.13
CA LEU A 105 -0.07 6.77 -0.28
C LEU A 105 0.86 7.57 -1.21
N ARG A 106 1.12 8.85 -0.92
CA ARG A 106 2.08 9.66 -1.68
C ARG A 106 3.48 9.07 -1.60
N PHE A 107 3.91 8.70 -0.39
CA PHE A 107 5.21 8.07 -0.17
C PHE A 107 5.34 6.75 -0.96
N LEU A 108 4.35 5.87 -0.87
CA LEU A 108 4.33 4.60 -1.62
C LEU A 108 4.39 4.85 -3.13
N THR A 109 3.63 5.79 -3.65
CA THR A 109 3.64 6.15 -5.08
C THR A 109 5.02 6.64 -5.50
N LYS A 110 5.66 7.52 -4.70
CA LYS A 110 6.98 8.04 -5.01
C LYS A 110 8.07 6.97 -4.96
N LEU A 111 7.99 6.08 -3.98
CA LEU A 111 8.88 4.91 -3.87
C LEU A 111 8.77 4.00 -5.10
N GLN A 112 7.55 3.75 -5.57
CA GLN A 112 7.30 2.94 -6.76
C GLN A 112 7.76 3.62 -8.05
N GLU A 113 7.65 4.95 -8.16
CA GLU A 113 8.24 5.71 -9.27
C GLU A 113 9.76 5.51 -9.32
N CYS A 114 10.43 5.62 -8.17
CA CYS A 114 11.87 5.38 -8.08
C CYS A 114 12.25 3.93 -8.42
N LEU A 115 11.40 2.96 -8.04
CA LEU A 115 11.57 1.55 -8.40
C LEU A 115 11.50 1.34 -9.92
N MET A 116 10.50 1.93 -10.58
CA MET A 116 10.32 1.80 -12.03
C MET A 116 11.46 2.44 -12.81
N LEU A 117 11.99 3.55 -12.33
CA LEU A 117 13.12 4.24 -12.95
C LEU A 117 14.48 3.58 -12.65
N LYS A 118 14.54 2.60 -11.76
CA LYS A 118 15.77 1.89 -11.33
C LYS A 118 16.91 2.82 -10.87
N GLN A 119 16.55 4.00 -10.33
CA GLN A 119 17.52 5.08 -10.08
C GLN A 119 18.27 4.95 -8.77
N LYS A 120 17.75 4.22 -7.76
CA LYS A 120 18.30 4.25 -6.40
C LYS A 120 18.17 2.90 -5.69
N ASN A 121 19.02 2.68 -4.69
CA ASN A 121 18.89 1.56 -3.77
C ASN A 121 17.76 1.80 -2.76
N LEU A 122 16.57 1.32 -3.05
CA LEU A 122 15.36 1.53 -2.23
C LEU A 122 15.38 0.77 -0.88
N GLN A 123 16.42 0.02 -0.61
CA GLN A 123 16.62 -0.67 0.66
C GLN A 123 17.58 0.09 1.59
N SER A 124 18.04 1.27 1.18
CA SER A 124 18.88 2.17 1.96
C SER A 124 18.04 3.17 2.73
N TYR A 125 18.39 3.38 4.00
CA TYR A 125 17.75 4.36 4.88
C TYR A 125 17.81 5.79 4.31
N ASN A 126 18.97 6.19 3.83
CA ASN A 126 19.18 7.54 3.27
C ASN A 126 18.31 7.79 2.03
N THR A 127 18.21 6.79 1.15
CA THR A 127 17.33 6.88 -0.03
C THR A 127 15.87 7.03 0.36
N LEU A 128 15.41 6.31 1.39
CA LEU A 128 14.03 6.40 1.87
C LEU A 128 13.72 7.75 2.52
N LEU A 129 14.70 8.37 3.22
CA LEU A 129 14.55 9.73 3.73
C LEU A 129 14.41 10.75 2.60
N GLU A 130 15.25 10.67 1.56
CA GLU A 130 15.15 11.56 0.39
C GLU A 130 13.76 11.42 -0.30
N ILE A 131 13.24 10.20 -0.41
CA ILE A 131 11.90 9.96 -0.96
C ILE A 131 10.83 10.58 -0.05
N ALA A 132 10.99 10.48 1.27
CA ALA A 132 10.06 11.06 2.23
C ALA A 132 10.01 12.60 2.11
N GLU A 133 11.15 13.25 1.97
CA GLU A 133 11.25 14.70 1.74
C GLU A 133 10.55 15.12 0.45
N GLN A 134 10.71 14.34 -0.63
CA GLN A 134 10.08 14.62 -1.93
C GLN A 134 8.57 14.32 -1.97
N SER A 135 8.05 13.61 -0.98
CA SER A 135 6.63 13.20 -0.92
C SER A 135 5.75 14.11 -0.07
N GLN A 136 6.31 15.14 0.56
CA GLN A 136 5.58 16.14 1.39
C GLN A 136 4.76 17.16 0.57
#